data_bc0775cc705810e51097d07086f97e4e
#
_entry.id   bc0775cc705810e51097d07086f97e4e
#
_cell.length_a   1.000
_cell.length_b   1.000
_cell.length_c   1.000
_cell.angle_alpha   90.00
_cell.angle_beta   90.00
_cell.angle_gamma   90.00
#
_symmetry.space_group_name_H-M   'P 1'
#
loop_
_entity.id
_entity.type
_entity.pdbx_description
1 polymer ?
#
loop_
_entity_poly.entity_id
_entity_poly.type
_entity_poly.pdbx_seq_one_letter_code
_entity_poly.pdbx_strand_id
1 'polypeptide(L)'
;MRRFFLMCLLPIFLATGVFAQPQADEYPYDLTYFLPEGSQVYDPQVPTPEKILGFQLGEQHAGWDQVVEYMRTLARCSDRVTIRETGRTYQHRPFIEVVFTSAENQKNIDRLKEEHLKLSDVAKSRSIVMDDMPVIVSLIYSIHGNEAVSYTHLTL
;
A
#
# COMPACT_ATOMS: atom_id res chain seq x y z
N MET A 1 7.74 66.65 -41.26
CA MET A 1 8.26 65.44 -40.56
C MET A 1 7.13 64.77 -39.86
N ARG A 2 6.59 63.71 -40.48
CA ARG A 2 5.46 62.91 -39.96
C ARG A 2 6.05 61.71 -39.21
N ARG A 3 5.86 61.63 -37.89
CA ARG A 3 6.25 60.48 -37.06
C ARG A 3 5.14 59.45 -37.14
N PHE A 4 5.43 58.32 -37.79
CA PHE A 4 4.60 57.10 -37.74
C PHE A 4 4.82 56.40 -36.40
N PHE A 5 3.79 56.38 -35.57
CA PHE A 5 3.72 55.52 -34.41
C PHE A 5 3.27 54.12 -34.86
N LEU A 6 4.20 53.20 -34.87
CA LEU A 6 3.90 51.76 -35.13
C LEU A 6 3.41 51.14 -33.81
N MET A 7 2.09 50.98 -33.68
CA MET A 7 1.47 50.27 -32.56
C MET A 7 1.62 48.77 -32.82
N CYS A 8 2.57 48.12 -32.16
CA CYS A 8 2.63 46.67 -32.14
C CYS A 8 1.49 46.11 -31.26
N LEU A 9 0.45 45.63 -31.89
CA LEU A 9 -0.58 44.81 -31.28
C LEU A 9 0.04 43.42 -30.99
N LEU A 10 0.41 43.18 -29.76
CA LEU A 10 0.82 41.88 -29.26
C LEU A 10 -0.47 41.04 -29.04
N PRO A 11 -0.69 39.90 -29.73
CA PRO A 11 -1.82 39.06 -29.42
C PRO A 11 -1.58 38.38 -28.08
N ILE A 12 -2.37 38.75 -27.09
CA ILE A 12 -2.44 38.02 -25.83
C ILE A 12 -3.10 36.68 -26.13
N PHE A 13 -2.30 35.65 -26.32
CA PHE A 13 -2.77 34.26 -26.26
C PHE A 13 -3.20 33.98 -24.82
N LEU A 14 -4.51 34.09 -24.55
CA LEU A 14 -5.12 33.44 -23.41
C LEU A 14 -4.99 31.94 -23.63
N ALA A 15 -3.90 31.37 -23.14
CA ALA A 15 -3.79 29.93 -22.97
C ALA A 15 -4.81 29.53 -21.89
N THR A 16 -6.05 29.28 -22.29
CA THR A 16 -6.97 28.48 -21.48
C THR A 16 -6.35 27.10 -21.39
N GLY A 17 -5.60 26.85 -20.31
CA GLY A 17 -5.15 25.53 -19.98
C GLY A 17 -6.39 24.67 -19.84
N VAL A 18 -6.66 23.85 -20.85
CA VAL A 18 -7.56 22.73 -20.72
C VAL A 18 -6.82 21.75 -19.82
N PHE A 19 -6.97 21.93 -18.50
CA PHE A 19 -6.71 20.86 -17.58
C PHE A 19 -7.78 19.80 -17.89
N ALA A 20 -7.41 18.82 -18.73
CA ALA A 20 -8.15 17.58 -18.77
C ALA A 20 -8.09 17.03 -17.33
N GLN A 21 -9.13 17.29 -16.55
CA GLN A 21 -9.35 16.50 -15.36
C GLN A 21 -9.49 15.07 -15.89
N PRO A 22 -8.70 14.12 -15.40
CA PRO A 22 -9.01 12.73 -15.68
C PRO A 22 -10.44 12.56 -15.19
N GLN A 23 -11.35 12.28 -16.14
CA GLN A 23 -12.65 11.77 -15.82
C GLN A 23 -12.32 10.46 -15.12
N ALA A 24 -12.45 10.44 -13.79
CA ALA A 24 -12.39 9.20 -13.05
C ALA A 24 -13.49 8.36 -13.67
N ASP A 25 -13.11 7.41 -14.52
CA ASP A 25 -14.02 6.36 -14.93
C ASP A 25 -14.54 5.79 -13.62
N GLU A 26 -15.81 6.06 -13.33
CA GLU A 26 -16.47 5.59 -12.14
C GLU A 26 -16.39 4.06 -12.20
N TYR A 27 -15.38 3.51 -11.53
CA TYR A 27 -15.23 2.06 -11.44
C TYR A 27 -16.54 1.54 -10.86
N PRO A 28 -17.29 0.71 -11.59
CA PRO A 28 -18.62 0.26 -11.18
C PRO A 28 -18.57 -0.63 -9.93
N TYR A 29 -17.38 -0.90 -9.42
CA TYR A 29 -17.13 -1.76 -8.29
C TYR A 29 -16.48 -0.95 -7.16
N ASP A 30 -17.16 -0.87 -6.04
CA ASP A 30 -16.52 -0.40 -4.82
C ASP A 30 -15.71 -1.56 -4.17
N LEU A 31 -14.95 -1.26 -3.12
CA LEU A 31 -14.16 -2.27 -2.41
C LEU A 31 -15.02 -3.41 -1.85
N THR A 32 -16.32 -3.18 -1.64
CA THR A 32 -17.23 -4.20 -1.10
C THR A 32 -17.51 -5.32 -2.10
N TYR A 33 -17.34 -5.07 -3.40
CA TYR A 33 -17.47 -6.10 -4.43
C TYR A 33 -16.49 -7.26 -4.23
N PHE A 34 -15.29 -6.98 -3.73
CA PHE A 34 -14.23 -7.97 -3.54
C PHE A 34 -14.24 -8.62 -2.15
N LEU A 35 -15.13 -8.17 -1.26
CA LEU A 35 -15.20 -8.66 0.11
C LEU A 35 -16.40 -9.58 0.30
N PRO A 36 -16.28 -10.65 1.12
CA PRO A 36 -17.42 -11.47 1.48
C PRO A 36 -18.54 -10.63 2.12
N GLU A 37 -19.79 -10.97 1.84
CA GLU A 37 -20.94 -10.33 2.47
C GLU A 37 -20.81 -10.33 4.00
N GLY A 38 -21.05 -9.19 4.63
CA GLY A 38 -20.98 -9.03 6.09
C GLY A 38 -19.57 -8.78 6.64
N SER A 39 -18.51 -8.82 5.81
CA SER A 39 -17.13 -8.53 6.24
C SER A 39 -16.80 -7.03 6.36
N GLN A 40 -17.76 -6.16 6.11
CA GLN A 40 -17.58 -4.71 5.91
C GLN A 40 -17.59 -3.89 7.21
N VAL A 41 -17.47 -4.52 8.36
CA VAL A 41 -17.34 -3.79 9.63
C VAL A 41 -15.88 -3.40 9.80
N TYR A 42 -15.56 -2.19 9.34
CA TYR A 42 -14.22 -1.61 9.50
C TYR A 42 -14.08 -0.95 10.87
N ASP A 43 -12.90 -1.11 11.46
CA ASP A 43 -12.54 -0.38 12.67
C ASP A 43 -12.32 1.11 12.29
N PRO A 44 -13.11 2.05 12.81
CA PRO A 44 -12.97 3.46 12.49
C PRO A 44 -11.65 4.09 12.99
N GLN A 45 -10.93 3.41 13.87
CA GLN A 45 -9.63 3.84 14.37
C GLN A 45 -8.50 3.51 13.38
N VAL A 46 -8.74 2.56 12.46
CA VAL A 46 -7.77 2.20 11.42
C VAL A 46 -8.03 3.08 10.19
N PRO A 47 -7.10 3.96 9.81
CA PRO A 47 -7.30 4.87 8.70
C PRO A 47 -7.29 4.14 7.37
N THR A 48 -8.17 4.56 6.46
CA THR A 48 -8.13 4.11 5.06
C THR A 48 -6.87 4.63 4.35
N PRO A 49 -6.41 3.98 3.27
CA PRO A 49 -5.30 4.48 2.46
C PRO A 49 -5.51 5.92 2.01
N GLU A 50 -6.70 6.25 1.50
CA GLU A 50 -7.07 7.61 1.06
C GLU A 50 -6.81 8.68 2.14
N LYS A 51 -7.17 8.37 3.38
CA LYS A 51 -7.01 9.32 4.49
C LYS A 51 -5.55 9.68 4.76
N ILE A 52 -4.63 8.76 4.48
CA ILE A 52 -3.19 8.95 4.71
C ILE A 52 -2.47 9.40 3.45
N LEU A 53 -2.82 8.84 2.29
CA LEU A 53 -2.17 9.13 1.01
C LEU A 53 -2.69 10.45 0.39
N GLY A 54 -3.95 10.84 0.68
CA GLY A 54 -4.58 12.04 0.15
C GLY A 54 -5.22 11.86 -1.23
N PHE A 55 -5.30 10.63 -1.74
CA PHE A 55 -5.93 10.26 -3.00
C PHE A 55 -6.56 8.87 -2.92
N GLN A 56 -7.52 8.59 -3.80
CA GLN A 56 -8.18 7.29 -3.87
C GLN A 56 -7.22 6.23 -4.43
N LEU A 57 -7.43 4.99 -4.00
CA LEU A 57 -6.70 3.85 -4.54
C LEU A 57 -6.94 3.75 -6.06
N GLY A 58 -5.86 3.61 -6.82
CA GLY A 58 -5.90 3.55 -8.28
C GLY A 58 -5.84 4.90 -9.00
N GLU A 59 -6.07 6.04 -8.33
CA GLU A 59 -5.96 7.36 -8.97
C GLU A 59 -4.52 7.76 -9.27
N GLN A 60 -3.61 7.44 -8.36
CA GLN A 60 -2.21 7.83 -8.45
C GLN A 60 -1.30 6.72 -7.95
N HIS A 61 -0.05 6.74 -8.39
CA HIS A 61 0.98 5.87 -7.85
C HIS A 61 1.45 6.39 -6.49
N ALA A 62 1.38 5.53 -5.47
CA ALA A 62 1.97 5.84 -4.17
C ALA A 62 3.50 5.78 -4.26
N GLY A 63 4.19 6.74 -3.66
CA GLY A 63 5.63 6.69 -3.48
C GLY A 63 6.02 5.71 -2.37
N TRP A 64 7.26 5.23 -2.40
CA TRP A 64 7.78 4.31 -1.37
C TRP A 64 7.66 4.86 0.05
N ASP A 65 7.97 6.11 0.24
CA ASP A 65 7.87 6.84 1.50
C ASP A 65 6.42 6.89 2.01
N GLN A 66 5.46 7.13 1.12
CA GLN A 66 4.03 7.12 1.43
C GLN A 66 3.56 5.73 1.88
N VAL A 67 3.97 4.67 1.17
CA VAL A 67 3.66 3.28 1.55
C VAL A 67 4.24 2.95 2.92
N VAL A 68 5.51 3.28 3.16
CA VAL A 68 6.16 3.03 4.46
C VAL A 68 5.43 3.76 5.60
N GLU A 69 5.04 5.01 5.40
CA GLU A 69 4.31 5.77 6.42
C GLU A 69 2.90 5.20 6.65
N TYR A 70 2.22 4.76 5.60
CA TYR A 70 0.93 4.09 5.74
C TYR A 70 1.06 2.80 6.56
N MET A 71 2.02 1.93 6.26
CA MET A 71 2.26 0.69 6.99
C MET A 71 2.63 0.95 8.46
N ARG A 72 3.44 1.97 8.73
CA ARG A 72 3.75 2.40 10.10
C ARG A 72 2.51 2.90 10.84
N THR A 73 1.63 3.61 10.14
CA THR A 73 0.39 4.09 10.72
C THR A 73 -0.54 2.93 11.06
N LEU A 74 -0.70 1.95 10.19
CA LEU A 74 -1.47 0.74 10.48
C LEU A 74 -0.93 0.01 11.71
N ALA A 75 0.39 -0.14 11.83
CA ALA A 75 1.02 -0.80 12.99
C ALA A 75 0.85 -0.01 14.31
N ARG A 76 0.65 1.32 14.24
CA ARG A 76 0.33 2.13 15.42
C ARG A 76 -1.15 2.07 15.82
N CYS A 77 -2.03 1.86 14.86
CA CYS A 77 -3.48 1.92 15.06
C CYS A 77 -4.13 0.55 15.29
N SER A 78 -3.42 -0.56 15.04
CA SER A 78 -3.99 -1.90 15.10
C SER A 78 -3.02 -2.89 15.74
N ASP A 79 -3.52 -3.69 16.69
CA ASP A 79 -2.80 -4.81 17.29
C ASP A 79 -2.71 -6.05 16.38
N ARG A 80 -3.29 -5.96 15.18
CA ARG A 80 -3.25 -6.99 14.13
C ARG A 80 -2.09 -6.80 13.15
N VAL A 81 -1.34 -5.70 13.28
CA VAL A 81 -0.27 -5.32 12.33
C VAL A 81 1.00 -5.07 13.10
N THR A 82 2.09 -5.69 12.66
CA THR A 82 3.43 -5.37 13.12
C THR A 82 4.32 -5.03 11.95
N ILE A 83 5.27 -4.12 12.15
CA ILE A 83 6.24 -3.68 11.15
C ILE A 83 7.65 -3.80 11.70
N ARG A 84 8.56 -4.26 10.86
CA ARG A 84 9.97 -4.40 11.18
C ARG A 84 10.82 -3.91 10.01
N GLU A 85 11.85 -3.11 10.28
CA GLU A 85 12.90 -2.81 9.31
C GLU A 85 13.89 -3.98 9.30
N THR A 86 14.04 -4.64 8.13
CA THR A 86 14.91 -5.81 7.96
C THR A 86 16.24 -5.46 7.30
N GLY A 87 16.37 -4.25 6.78
CA GLY A 87 17.59 -3.76 6.15
C GLY A 87 17.35 -2.45 5.42
N ARG A 88 18.33 -2.07 4.60
CA ARG A 88 18.27 -0.87 3.77
C ARG A 88 18.76 -1.14 2.35
N THR A 89 18.17 -0.45 1.39
CA THR A 89 18.63 -0.42 0.00
C THR A 89 19.93 0.37 -0.13
N TYR A 90 20.55 0.34 -1.32
CA TYR A 90 21.72 1.19 -1.65
C TYR A 90 21.45 2.69 -1.49
N GLN A 91 20.20 3.11 -1.66
CA GLN A 91 19.76 4.50 -1.43
C GLN A 91 19.36 4.78 0.01
N HIS A 92 19.73 3.90 0.95
CA HIS A 92 19.39 3.98 2.37
C HIS A 92 17.87 3.97 2.68
N ARG A 93 17.04 3.59 1.73
CA ARG A 93 15.60 3.43 1.97
C ARG A 93 15.36 2.18 2.84
N PRO A 94 14.42 2.22 3.79
CA PRO A 94 14.15 1.08 4.65
C PRO A 94 13.61 -0.09 3.84
N PHE A 95 14.08 -1.29 4.15
CA PHE A 95 13.47 -2.54 3.72
C PHE A 95 12.59 -3.03 4.85
N ILE A 96 11.26 -3.06 4.63
CA ILE A 96 10.30 -3.34 5.68
C ILE A 96 9.64 -4.71 5.47
N GLU A 97 9.40 -5.40 6.58
CA GLU A 97 8.51 -6.54 6.67
C GLU A 97 7.28 -6.14 7.48
N VAL A 98 6.09 -6.41 6.94
CA VAL A 98 4.83 -6.12 7.61
C VAL A 98 4.06 -7.42 7.78
N VAL A 99 3.65 -7.73 9.00
CA VAL A 99 2.88 -8.92 9.31
C VAL A 99 1.46 -8.52 9.67
N PHE A 100 0.51 -9.04 8.90
CA PHE A 100 -0.93 -8.90 9.15
C PHE A 100 -1.46 -10.26 9.64
N THR A 101 -2.10 -10.27 10.80
CA THR A 101 -2.75 -11.48 11.33
C THR A 101 -3.76 -11.10 12.41
N SER A 102 -4.43 -12.08 13.04
CA SER A 102 -5.30 -11.80 14.18
C SER A 102 -4.49 -11.29 15.38
N ALA A 103 -5.12 -10.51 16.26
CA ALA A 103 -4.49 -10.04 17.51
C ALA A 103 -4.00 -11.20 18.40
N GLU A 104 -4.69 -12.33 18.35
CA GLU A 104 -4.27 -13.55 19.05
C GLU A 104 -3.00 -14.15 18.46
N ASN A 105 -2.92 -14.25 17.13
CA ASN A 105 -1.73 -14.74 16.45
C ASN A 105 -0.53 -13.80 16.67
N GLN A 106 -0.74 -12.47 16.69
CA GLN A 106 0.34 -11.54 17.01
C GLN A 106 0.95 -11.80 18.39
N LYS A 107 0.13 -12.10 19.40
CA LYS A 107 0.61 -12.44 20.73
C LYS A 107 1.40 -13.76 20.76
N ASN A 108 1.14 -14.66 19.85
CA ASN A 108 1.74 -15.99 19.75
C ASN A 108 2.71 -16.13 18.56
N ILE A 109 3.15 -15.02 17.96
CA ILE A 109 3.86 -15.03 16.67
C ILE A 109 5.15 -15.86 16.69
N ASP A 110 5.91 -15.83 17.80
CA ASP A 110 7.16 -16.58 17.89
C ASP A 110 6.91 -18.07 17.98
N ARG A 111 5.89 -18.51 18.74
CA ARG A 111 5.46 -19.91 18.79
C ARG A 111 5.01 -20.39 17.41
N LEU A 112 4.23 -19.59 16.70
CA LEU A 112 3.76 -19.91 15.34
C LEU A 112 4.94 -20.06 14.35
N LYS A 113 5.94 -19.17 14.45
CA LYS A 113 7.17 -19.29 13.66
C LYS A 113 7.93 -20.58 13.95
N GLU A 114 8.11 -20.89 15.22
CA GLU A 114 8.79 -22.13 15.63
C GLU A 114 8.08 -23.39 15.13
N GLU A 115 6.75 -23.40 15.18
CA GLU A 115 5.94 -24.50 14.65
C GLU A 115 6.08 -24.62 13.12
N HIS A 116 6.00 -23.51 12.40
CA HIS A 116 6.20 -23.50 10.94
C HIS A 116 7.63 -23.94 10.55
N LEU A 117 8.65 -23.57 11.33
CA LEU A 117 10.02 -24.01 11.05
C LEU A 117 10.19 -25.53 11.17
N LYS A 118 9.38 -26.20 12.00
CA LYS A 118 9.39 -27.66 12.07
C LYS A 118 8.96 -28.34 10.78
N LEU A 119 8.16 -27.65 9.93
CA LEU A 119 7.74 -28.18 8.62
C LEU A 119 8.90 -28.41 7.66
N SER A 120 9.97 -27.62 7.81
CA SER A 120 11.19 -27.78 7.01
C SER A 120 12.13 -28.90 7.50
N ASP A 121 11.86 -29.49 8.67
CA ASP A 121 12.63 -30.59 9.24
C ASP A 121 11.89 -31.91 9.02
N VAL A 122 12.48 -32.82 8.25
CA VAL A 122 11.88 -34.10 7.85
C VAL A 122 11.49 -34.98 9.05
N ALA A 123 12.27 -34.93 10.14
CA ALA A 123 11.99 -35.71 11.32
C ALA A 123 10.85 -35.12 12.16
N LYS A 124 10.84 -33.80 12.28
CA LYS A 124 9.87 -33.04 13.10
C LYS A 124 8.53 -32.89 12.40
N SER A 125 8.51 -32.74 11.08
CA SER A 125 7.28 -32.51 10.29
C SER A 125 6.26 -33.65 10.41
N ARG A 126 6.73 -34.87 10.67
CA ARG A 126 5.85 -36.05 10.81
C ARG A 126 4.94 -36.03 12.03
N SER A 127 5.29 -35.23 13.04
CA SER A 127 4.54 -35.14 14.32
C SER A 127 3.68 -33.87 14.42
N ILE A 128 3.63 -33.06 13.35
CA ILE A 128 2.88 -31.79 13.36
C ILE A 128 1.41 -32.05 13.03
N VAL A 129 0.53 -31.51 13.85
CA VAL A 129 -0.91 -31.43 13.55
C VAL A 129 -1.14 -30.13 12.79
N MET A 130 -1.53 -30.23 11.52
CA MET A 130 -1.66 -29.06 10.64
C MET A 130 -3.02 -28.39 10.71
N ASP A 131 -4.05 -29.05 11.25
CA ASP A 131 -5.44 -28.57 11.21
C ASP A 131 -5.64 -27.23 11.91
N ASP A 132 -4.86 -26.95 12.97
CA ASP A 132 -4.92 -25.70 13.74
C ASP A 132 -3.81 -24.71 13.37
N MET A 133 -2.98 -25.04 12.39
CA MET A 133 -1.84 -24.19 12.00
C MET A 133 -2.27 -23.13 10.99
N PRO A 134 -2.10 -21.83 11.28
CA PRO A 134 -2.46 -20.79 10.32
C PRO A 134 -1.58 -20.86 9.08
N VAL A 135 -2.18 -20.66 7.90
CA VAL A 135 -1.43 -20.54 6.65
C VAL A 135 -0.66 -19.22 6.64
N ILE A 136 0.61 -19.27 6.25
CA ILE A 136 1.44 -18.07 6.03
C ILE A 136 1.48 -17.80 4.52
N VAL A 137 1.02 -16.61 4.14
CA VAL A 137 1.11 -16.10 2.77
C VAL A 137 2.17 -15.00 2.75
N SER A 138 3.20 -15.16 1.90
CA SER A 138 4.23 -14.15 1.71
C SER A 138 3.99 -13.42 0.40
N LEU A 139 3.80 -12.10 0.48
CA LEU A 139 3.66 -11.21 -0.66
C LEU A 139 4.90 -10.32 -0.73
N ILE A 140 5.59 -10.34 -1.87
CA ILE A 140 6.82 -9.57 -2.08
C ILE A 140 6.55 -8.52 -3.14
N TYR A 141 6.80 -7.26 -2.80
CA TYR A 141 6.55 -6.11 -3.65
C TYR A 141 7.84 -5.35 -3.95
N SER A 142 7.83 -4.60 -5.06
CA SER A 142 8.93 -3.71 -5.42
C SER A 142 10.26 -4.43 -5.67
N ILE A 143 10.21 -5.56 -6.36
CA ILE A 143 11.41 -6.29 -6.77
C ILE A 143 12.25 -5.40 -7.70
N HIS A 144 11.61 -4.67 -8.60
CA HIS A 144 12.24 -3.67 -9.45
C HIS A 144 11.81 -2.27 -8.99
N GLY A 145 12.77 -1.48 -8.52
CA GLY A 145 12.51 -0.19 -7.86
C GLY A 145 11.89 0.91 -8.73
N ASN A 146 11.83 0.72 -10.05
CA ASN A 146 11.20 1.63 -11.01
C ASN A 146 9.79 1.20 -11.45
N GLU A 147 9.27 0.10 -10.90
CA GLU A 147 7.93 -0.40 -11.21
C GLU A 147 6.95 0.06 -10.12
N ALA A 148 6.39 1.26 -10.31
CA ALA A 148 5.48 1.89 -9.35
C ALA A 148 4.18 1.10 -9.11
N VAL A 149 3.78 0.22 -10.03
CA VAL A 149 2.59 -0.65 -9.92
C VAL A 149 2.64 -1.52 -8.66
N SER A 150 3.82 -1.99 -8.26
CA SER A 150 3.99 -2.79 -7.04
C SER A 150 3.56 -2.05 -5.78
N TYR A 151 3.79 -0.73 -5.71
CA TYR A 151 3.41 0.08 -4.55
C TYR A 151 1.90 0.35 -4.52
N THR A 152 1.30 0.55 -5.69
CA THR A 152 -0.14 0.75 -5.82
C THR A 152 -0.90 -0.49 -5.35
N HIS A 153 -0.46 -1.69 -5.73
CA HIS A 153 -1.10 -2.93 -5.29
C HIS A 153 -0.91 -3.22 -3.79
N LEU A 154 0.16 -2.73 -3.17
CA LEU A 154 0.36 -2.90 -1.73
C LEU A 154 -0.64 -2.08 -0.90
N THR A 155 -1.20 -1.02 -1.46
CA THR A 155 -2.17 -0.15 -0.79
C THR A 155 -3.63 -0.50 -1.12
N LEU A 156 -3.86 -1.42 -2.04
CA LEU A 156 -5.17 -2.03 -2.31
C LEU A 156 -5.50 -3.07 -1.25
#